data_8a91e635778ab0249116f57f4feefa19
#
_entry.id   8a91e635778ab0249116f57f4feefa19
#
_cell.length_a   1.000
_cell.length_b   1.000
_cell.length_c   1.000
_cell.angle_alpha   90.00
_cell.angle_beta   90.00
_cell.angle_gamma   90.00
#
_symmetry.space_group_name_H-M   'P 1'
#
loop_
_entity.id
_entity.type
_entity.pdbx_description
1 polymer ?
#
loop_
_entity_poly.entity_id
_entity_poly.type
_entity_poly.pdbx_seq_one_letter_code
_entity_poly.pdbx_strand_id
1 'polypeptide(L)'
;MAVYDLEEQEKIEALRSWWKENSKFVLLTLAACLIAIAAVNGWRWYQRTQAAEAAEIFKTISSLSGKENLSKIQETSQRLRADYAATAYAARAALISAEESFKAGDLARARSELQWVVDESREPGLVDIARLRLAGVALDEKKPEEALQLLNAPHDAAFDGLYLELKGDVLVAQGKLNEARDAYNEALKKTEGAYRAIIEAKRDAVGE
;
A
#
# COMPACT_ATOMS: atom_id res chain seq x y z
N MET A 1 16.71 29.62 -62.43
CA MET A 1 15.66 29.75 -61.38
C MET A 1 14.40 28.91 -61.60
N ALA A 2 14.20 28.35 -62.81
CA ALA A 2 12.96 27.56 -63.10
C ALA A 2 12.96 26.08 -62.70
N VAL A 3 14.13 25.49 -62.37
CA VAL A 3 14.20 24.05 -61.99
C VAL A 3 13.78 23.81 -60.55
N TYR A 4 14.01 24.75 -59.65
CA TYR A 4 13.54 24.67 -58.26
C TYR A 4 12.04 24.75 -58.08
N ASP A 5 11.35 25.47 -58.95
CA ASP A 5 9.93 25.69 -58.92
C ASP A 5 9.14 24.41 -59.36
N LEU A 6 9.70 23.62 -60.27
CA LEU A 6 9.08 22.36 -60.75
C LEU A 6 9.19 21.24 -59.71
N GLU A 7 10.36 21.08 -59.02
CA GLU A 7 10.52 20.09 -57.99
C GLU A 7 9.66 20.39 -56.73
N GLU A 8 9.46 21.66 -56.41
CA GLU A 8 8.55 22.07 -55.32
C GLU A 8 7.08 21.78 -55.66
N GLN A 9 6.68 22.02 -56.93
CA GLN A 9 5.32 21.72 -57.42
C GLN A 9 5.03 20.22 -57.40
N GLU A 10 5.96 19.37 -57.86
CA GLU A 10 5.82 17.91 -57.77
C GLU A 10 5.69 17.39 -56.34
N LYS A 11 6.47 17.93 -55.39
CA LYS A 11 6.37 17.57 -53.96
C LYS A 11 5.03 17.98 -53.37
N ILE A 12 4.51 19.14 -53.73
CA ILE A 12 3.19 19.62 -53.29
C ILE A 12 2.07 18.75 -53.85
N GLU A 13 2.13 18.37 -55.13
CA GLU A 13 1.14 17.49 -55.76
C GLU A 13 1.19 16.09 -55.15
N ALA A 14 2.35 15.52 -54.89
CA ALA A 14 2.49 14.24 -54.23
C ALA A 14 1.92 14.28 -52.81
N LEU A 15 2.16 15.35 -52.04
CA LEU A 15 1.60 15.54 -50.70
C LEU A 15 0.05 15.68 -50.76
N ARG A 16 -0.49 16.38 -51.73
CA ARG A 16 -1.95 16.51 -51.94
C ARG A 16 -2.59 15.16 -52.28
N SER A 17 -1.95 14.37 -53.12
CA SER A 17 -2.46 13.03 -53.49
C SER A 17 -2.45 12.13 -52.25
N TRP A 18 -1.34 12.05 -51.56
CA TRP A 18 -1.22 11.29 -50.32
C TRP A 18 -2.27 11.70 -49.28
N TRP A 19 -2.48 13.02 -49.10
CA TRP A 19 -3.49 13.53 -48.16
C TRP A 19 -4.91 13.14 -48.57
N LYS A 20 -5.27 13.17 -49.86
CA LYS A 20 -6.58 12.73 -50.32
C LYS A 20 -6.83 11.26 -50.00
N GLU A 21 -5.82 10.42 -50.12
CA GLU A 21 -5.92 8.98 -49.88
C GLU A 21 -5.92 8.67 -48.36
N ASN A 22 -5.11 9.37 -47.57
CA ASN A 22 -4.84 9.02 -46.18
C ASN A 22 -5.53 9.93 -45.17
N SER A 23 -6.14 11.04 -45.60
CA SER A 23 -6.70 12.05 -44.65
C SER A 23 -7.70 11.45 -43.67
N LYS A 24 -8.55 10.52 -44.07
CA LYS A 24 -9.52 9.86 -43.19
C LYS A 24 -8.81 9.06 -42.08
N PHE A 25 -7.77 8.33 -42.43
CA PHE A 25 -6.98 7.54 -41.49
C PHE A 25 -6.23 8.46 -40.51
N VAL A 26 -5.57 9.52 -41.04
CA VAL A 26 -4.85 10.50 -40.20
C VAL A 26 -5.79 11.20 -39.22
N LEU A 27 -6.96 11.65 -39.68
CA LEU A 27 -7.97 12.29 -38.87
C LEU A 27 -8.54 11.36 -37.80
N LEU A 28 -8.81 10.09 -38.14
CA LEU A 28 -9.27 9.08 -37.18
C LEU A 28 -8.21 8.81 -36.11
N THR A 29 -6.94 8.67 -36.50
CA THR A 29 -5.83 8.46 -35.60
C THR A 29 -5.67 9.68 -34.62
N LEU A 30 -5.72 10.90 -35.17
CA LEU A 30 -5.66 12.11 -34.39
C LEU A 30 -6.82 12.21 -33.41
N ALA A 31 -8.05 11.92 -33.87
CA ALA A 31 -9.22 11.90 -32.99
C ALA A 31 -9.08 10.84 -31.86
N ALA A 32 -8.61 9.65 -32.17
CA ALA A 32 -8.36 8.59 -31.18
C ALA A 32 -7.32 9.02 -30.14
N CYS A 33 -6.22 9.65 -30.58
CA CYS A 33 -5.21 10.20 -29.66
C CYS A 33 -5.78 11.28 -28.75
N LEU A 34 -6.58 12.20 -29.28
CA LEU A 34 -7.22 13.27 -28.47
C LEU A 34 -8.18 12.68 -27.43
N ILE A 35 -8.99 11.69 -27.83
CA ILE A 35 -9.89 10.98 -26.90
C ILE A 35 -9.09 10.27 -25.79
N ALA A 36 -8.01 9.57 -26.14
CA ALA A 36 -7.15 8.91 -25.18
C ALA A 36 -6.53 9.90 -24.17
N ILE A 37 -6.02 11.04 -24.66
CA ILE A 37 -5.47 12.11 -23.82
C ILE A 37 -6.55 12.69 -22.88
N ALA A 38 -7.75 12.96 -23.40
CA ALA A 38 -8.87 13.47 -22.62
C ALA A 38 -9.29 12.46 -21.52
N ALA A 39 -9.37 11.18 -21.84
CA ALA A 39 -9.71 10.11 -20.91
C ALA A 39 -8.67 10.00 -19.77
N VAL A 40 -7.37 10.01 -20.12
CA VAL A 40 -6.29 9.96 -19.13
C VAL A 40 -6.29 11.20 -18.22
N ASN A 41 -6.48 12.38 -18.79
CA ASN A 41 -6.51 13.62 -17.99
C ASN A 41 -7.76 13.69 -17.10
N GLY A 42 -8.92 13.28 -17.61
CA GLY A 42 -10.16 13.18 -16.83
C GLY A 42 -10.05 12.21 -15.67
N TRP A 43 -9.45 11.04 -15.93
CA TRP A 43 -9.18 10.05 -14.89
C TRP A 43 -8.22 10.57 -13.80
N ARG A 44 -7.12 11.22 -14.21
CA ARG A 44 -6.16 11.84 -13.27
C ARG A 44 -6.78 12.95 -12.45
N TRP A 45 -7.62 13.77 -13.07
CA TRP A 45 -8.36 14.82 -12.34
C TRP A 45 -9.31 14.21 -11.31
N TYR A 46 -10.08 13.20 -11.69
CA TYR A 46 -10.96 12.46 -10.77
C TYR A 46 -10.20 11.88 -9.58
N GLN A 47 -9.08 11.18 -9.83
CA GLN A 47 -8.26 10.62 -8.77
C GLN A 47 -7.70 11.69 -7.82
N ARG A 48 -7.27 12.83 -8.36
CA ARG A 48 -6.77 13.95 -7.54
C ARG A 48 -7.87 14.55 -6.66
N THR A 49 -9.07 14.72 -7.19
CA THR A 49 -10.21 15.24 -6.44
C THR A 49 -10.58 14.28 -5.31
N GLN A 50 -10.68 12.97 -5.60
CA GLN A 50 -10.94 11.94 -4.60
C GLN A 50 -9.85 11.93 -3.50
N ALA A 51 -8.60 12.04 -3.88
CA ALA A 51 -7.50 12.07 -2.91
C ALA A 51 -7.53 13.36 -2.05
N ALA A 52 -7.88 14.52 -2.62
CA ALA A 52 -8.01 15.78 -1.89
C ALA A 52 -9.14 15.73 -0.85
N GLU A 53 -10.31 15.22 -1.23
CA GLU A 53 -11.46 15.05 -0.33
C GLU A 53 -11.12 14.04 0.79
N ALA A 54 -10.53 12.90 0.44
CA ALA A 54 -10.08 11.92 1.42
C ALA A 54 -9.03 12.49 2.39
N ALA A 55 -8.12 13.35 1.92
CA ALA A 55 -7.12 14.01 2.76
C ALA A 55 -7.76 14.91 3.83
N GLU A 56 -8.79 15.68 3.48
CA GLU A 56 -9.51 16.51 4.45
C GLU A 56 -10.22 15.68 5.53
N ILE A 57 -10.84 14.58 5.13
CA ILE A 57 -11.45 13.64 6.09
C ILE A 57 -10.37 12.99 6.96
N PHE A 58 -9.25 12.59 6.37
CA PHE A 58 -8.13 11.96 7.07
C PHE A 58 -7.49 12.88 8.13
N LYS A 59 -7.43 14.19 7.91
CA LYS A 59 -6.96 15.15 8.92
C LYS A 59 -7.73 15.04 10.23
N THR A 60 -9.02 14.73 10.16
CA THR A 60 -9.86 14.59 11.35
C THR A 60 -9.41 13.40 12.21
N ILE A 61 -8.96 12.31 11.62
CA ILE A 61 -8.56 11.08 12.33
C ILE A 61 -7.09 11.11 12.75
N SER A 62 -6.21 11.75 11.96
CA SER A 62 -4.75 11.72 12.17
C SER A 62 -4.28 12.36 13.47
N SER A 63 -5.09 13.23 14.08
CA SER A 63 -4.80 13.90 15.35
C SER A 63 -5.52 13.28 16.55
N LEU A 64 -6.37 12.27 16.31
CA LEU A 64 -7.14 11.60 17.36
C LEU A 64 -6.40 10.36 17.86
N SER A 65 -6.47 10.13 19.15
CA SER A 65 -6.00 8.91 19.83
C SER A 65 -6.78 8.72 21.12
N GLY A 66 -6.70 7.49 21.67
CA GLY A 66 -7.31 7.17 22.95
C GLY A 66 -8.77 6.69 22.86
N LYS A 67 -9.20 6.04 23.94
CA LYS A 67 -10.51 5.36 24.02
C LYS A 67 -11.70 6.32 23.84
N GLU A 68 -11.57 7.56 24.27
CA GLU A 68 -12.61 8.60 24.15
C GLU A 68 -12.90 8.96 22.68
N ASN A 69 -11.92 8.78 21.81
CA ASN A 69 -12.03 9.09 20.37
C ASN A 69 -12.28 7.86 19.50
N LEU A 70 -12.27 6.64 20.07
CA LEU A 70 -12.29 5.38 19.33
C LEU A 70 -13.47 5.29 18.37
N SER A 71 -14.67 5.61 18.82
CA SER A 71 -15.88 5.58 17.97
C SER A 71 -15.75 6.49 16.74
N LYS A 72 -15.23 7.71 16.93
CA LYS A 72 -15.03 8.68 15.85
C LYS A 72 -13.92 8.22 14.87
N ILE A 73 -12.87 7.59 15.40
CA ILE A 73 -11.80 7.02 14.59
C ILE A 73 -12.35 5.88 13.70
N GLN A 74 -13.11 4.98 14.28
CA GLN A 74 -13.73 3.84 13.57
C GLN A 74 -14.73 4.30 12.50
N GLU A 75 -15.59 5.27 12.83
CA GLU A 75 -16.56 5.84 11.89
C GLU A 75 -15.86 6.51 10.71
N THR A 76 -14.85 7.35 11.00
CA THR A 76 -14.09 8.06 9.97
C THR A 76 -13.32 7.08 9.07
N SER A 77 -12.70 6.05 9.65
CA SER A 77 -12.05 4.97 8.90
C SER A 77 -13.03 4.25 7.99
N GLN A 78 -14.20 3.89 8.51
CA GLN A 78 -15.24 3.23 7.73
C GLN A 78 -15.72 4.09 6.55
N ARG A 79 -15.92 5.39 6.76
CA ARG A 79 -16.28 6.33 5.68
C ARG A 79 -15.20 6.39 4.61
N LEU A 80 -13.92 6.53 5.00
CA LEU A 80 -12.81 6.56 4.05
C LEU A 80 -12.69 5.27 3.25
N ARG A 81 -12.90 4.11 3.87
CA ARG A 81 -12.91 2.82 3.19
C ARG A 81 -14.10 2.66 2.24
N ALA A 82 -15.28 3.17 2.60
CA ALA A 82 -16.47 3.06 1.77
C ALA A 82 -16.42 3.99 0.55
N ASP A 83 -16.07 5.26 0.75
CA ASP A 83 -16.21 6.29 -0.27
C ASP A 83 -14.91 6.54 -1.06
N TYR A 84 -13.74 6.24 -0.47
CA TYR A 84 -12.42 6.60 -0.97
C TYR A 84 -11.42 5.43 -0.96
N ALA A 85 -11.91 4.19 -1.10
CA ALA A 85 -11.10 2.96 -1.00
C ALA A 85 -9.81 2.97 -1.85
N ALA A 86 -9.88 3.58 -3.05
CA ALA A 86 -8.75 3.64 -3.97
C ALA A 86 -7.64 4.63 -3.55
N THR A 87 -7.83 5.38 -2.46
CA THR A 87 -6.86 6.36 -1.96
C THR A 87 -5.98 5.77 -0.86
N ALA A 88 -4.74 6.24 -0.78
CA ALA A 88 -3.84 5.91 0.32
C ALA A 88 -4.37 6.32 1.71
N TYR A 89 -5.26 7.31 1.76
CA TYR A 89 -5.85 7.80 3.01
C TYR A 89 -6.79 6.79 3.65
N ALA A 90 -7.53 6.01 2.85
CA ALA A 90 -8.37 4.94 3.37
C ALA A 90 -7.55 3.84 4.07
N ALA A 91 -6.45 3.39 3.45
CA ALA A 91 -5.56 2.40 4.06
C ALA A 91 -4.88 2.93 5.33
N ARG A 92 -4.41 4.18 5.34
CA ARG A 92 -3.82 4.80 6.53
C ARG A 92 -4.83 4.98 7.65
N ALA A 93 -6.06 5.36 7.35
CA ALA A 93 -7.13 5.47 8.33
C ALA A 93 -7.48 4.12 8.95
N ALA A 94 -7.53 3.06 8.14
CA ALA A 94 -7.74 1.70 8.61
C ALA A 94 -6.61 1.23 9.54
N LEU A 95 -5.34 1.56 9.23
CA LEU A 95 -4.21 1.26 10.12
C LEU A 95 -4.31 2.00 11.48
N ILE A 96 -4.74 3.27 11.49
CA ILE A 96 -4.97 4.04 12.73
C ILE A 96 -6.12 3.41 13.51
N SER A 97 -7.25 3.11 12.85
CA SER A 97 -8.41 2.47 13.48
C SER A 97 -8.05 1.11 14.07
N ALA A 98 -7.24 0.33 13.37
CA ALA A 98 -6.75 -0.96 13.84
C ALA A 98 -5.89 -0.82 15.10
N GLU A 99 -4.96 0.14 15.10
CA GLU A 99 -4.08 0.41 16.24
C GLU A 99 -4.85 0.84 17.48
N GLU A 100 -5.78 1.77 17.35
CA GLU A 100 -6.59 2.24 18.48
C GLU A 100 -7.59 1.17 18.96
N SER A 101 -8.15 0.36 18.06
CA SER A 101 -8.98 -0.79 18.42
C SER A 101 -8.18 -1.84 19.18
N PHE A 102 -6.96 -2.15 18.74
CA PHE A 102 -6.04 -3.06 19.42
C PHE A 102 -5.71 -2.57 20.84
N LYS A 103 -5.32 -1.30 21.02
CA LYS A 103 -5.06 -0.68 22.33
C LYS A 103 -6.29 -0.72 23.25
N ALA A 104 -7.49 -0.66 22.67
CA ALA A 104 -8.74 -0.76 23.42
C ALA A 104 -9.13 -2.19 23.79
N GLY A 105 -8.44 -3.20 23.26
CA GLY A 105 -8.73 -4.62 23.44
C GLY A 105 -9.76 -5.18 22.45
N ASP A 106 -10.20 -4.40 21.46
CA ASP A 106 -11.10 -4.85 20.39
C ASP A 106 -10.29 -5.50 19.27
N LEU A 107 -9.80 -6.72 19.54
CA LEU A 107 -8.99 -7.48 18.58
C LEU A 107 -9.77 -7.82 17.31
N ALA A 108 -11.08 -8.05 17.42
CA ALA A 108 -11.92 -8.38 16.28
C ALA A 108 -11.97 -7.20 15.26
N ARG A 109 -12.14 -5.98 15.77
CA ARG A 109 -12.12 -4.78 14.95
C ARG A 109 -10.73 -4.52 14.39
N ALA A 110 -9.68 -4.60 15.20
CA ALA A 110 -8.30 -4.46 14.75
C ALA A 110 -7.98 -5.40 13.58
N ARG A 111 -8.33 -6.68 13.71
CA ARG A 111 -8.21 -7.69 12.66
C ARG A 111 -8.95 -7.29 11.38
N SER A 112 -10.22 -6.89 11.50
CA SER A 112 -11.04 -6.52 10.34
C SER A 112 -10.46 -5.32 9.57
N GLU A 113 -9.96 -4.30 10.29
CA GLU A 113 -9.32 -3.14 9.67
C GLU A 113 -8.01 -3.51 8.96
N LEU A 114 -7.16 -4.33 9.60
CA LEU A 114 -5.90 -4.80 9.02
C LEU A 114 -6.11 -5.69 7.81
N GLN A 115 -7.08 -6.62 7.89
CA GLN A 115 -7.42 -7.50 6.78
C GLN A 115 -7.88 -6.68 5.57
N TRP A 116 -8.72 -5.67 5.79
CA TRP A 116 -9.14 -4.78 4.72
C TRP A 116 -7.94 -4.09 4.03
N VAL A 117 -6.92 -3.66 4.78
CA VAL A 117 -5.71 -3.07 4.18
C VAL A 117 -4.94 -4.10 3.35
N VAL A 118 -4.85 -5.34 3.82
CA VAL A 118 -4.17 -6.42 3.08
C VAL A 118 -4.88 -6.71 1.76
N ASP A 119 -6.22 -6.67 1.75
CA ASP A 119 -7.03 -7.05 0.59
C ASP A 119 -7.18 -5.90 -0.42
N GLU A 120 -7.31 -4.66 0.03
CA GLU A 120 -7.74 -3.53 -0.79
C GLU A 120 -6.65 -2.48 -1.07
N SER A 121 -5.59 -2.43 -0.25
CA SER A 121 -4.55 -1.41 -0.44
C SER A 121 -3.71 -1.67 -1.70
N ARG A 122 -3.46 -0.59 -2.44
CA ARG A 122 -2.58 -0.61 -3.62
C ARG A 122 -1.14 -0.23 -3.30
N GLU A 123 -0.83 0.12 -2.05
CA GLU A 123 0.52 0.46 -1.59
C GLU A 123 1.16 -0.76 -0.93
N PRO A 124 2.15 -1.42 -1.57
CA PRO A 124 2.76 -2.66 -1.03
C PRO A 124 3.28 -2.49 0.39
N GLY A 125 3.92 -1.36 0.70
CA GLY A 125 4.44 -1.10 2.05
C GLY A 125 3.37 -1.01 3.13
N LEU A 126 2.15 -0.51 2.81
CA LEU A 126 1.04 -0.53 3.77
C LEU A 126 0.46 -1.94 3.94
N VAL A 127 0.45 -2.74 2.88
CA VAL A 127 0.07 -4.17 2.93
C VAL A 127 1.03 -4.93 3.84
N ASP A 128 2.34 -4.71 3.71
CA ASP A 128 3.35 -5.38 4.54
C ASP A 128 3.21 -4.99 6.02
N ILE A 129 3.02 -3.69 6.32
CA ILE A 129 2.74 -3.23 7.68
C ILE A 129 1.45 -3.85 8.23
N ALA A 130 0.38 -3.88 7.44
CA ALA A 130 -0.89 -4.45 7.87
C ALA A 130 -0.77 -5.96 8.15
N ARG A 131 -0.05 -6.69 7.30
CA ARG A 131 0.19 -8.13 7.46
C ARG A 131 1.03 -8.43 8.71
N LEU A 132 2.07 -7.63 8.94
CA LEU A 132 2.89 -7.73 10.15
C LEU A 132 2.04 -7.52 11.41
N ARG A 133 1.24 -6.46 11.45
CA ARG A 133 0.34 -6.16 12.58
C ARG A 133 -0.74 -7.23 12.76
N LEU A 134 -1.28 -7.76 11.66
CA LEU A 134 -2.27 -8.84 11.67
C LEU A 134 -1.69 -10.12 12.27
N ALA A 135 -0.41 -10.44 11.97
CA ALA A 135 0.31 -11.54 12.60
C ALA A 135 0.46 -11.33 14.12
N GLY A 136 0.72 -10.09 14.56
CA GLY A 136 0.73 -9.74 15.98
C GLY A 136 -0.64 -9.96 16.65
N VAL A 137 -1.73 -9.50 16.01
CA VAL A 137 -3.10 -9.75 16.50
C VAL A 137 -3.39 -11.25 16.59
N ALA A 138 -2.98 -12.03 15.59
CA ALA A 138 -3.16 -13.49 15.59
C ALA A 138 -2.40 -14.15 16.75
N LEU A 139 -1.20 -13.66 17.06
CA LEU A 139 -0.42 -14.14 18.21
C LEU A 139 -1.13 -13.86 19.54
N ASP A 140 -1.68 -12.64 19.73
CA ASP A 140 -2.44 -12.26 20.93
C ASP A 140 -3.76 -13.06 21.06
N GLU A 141 -4.35 -13.43 19.93
CA GLU A 141 -5.50 -14.36 19.89
C GLU A 141 -5.11 -15.83 20.15
N LYS A 142 -3.83 -16.12 20.42
CA LYS A 142 -3.28 -17.46 20.62
C LYS A 142 -3.44 -18.36 19.38
N LYS A 143 -3.22 -17.80 18.19
CA LYS A 143 -3.26 -18.45 16.88
C LYS A 143 -1.87 -18.41 16.22
N PRO A 144 -0.83 -19.02 16.80
CA PRO A 144 0.54 -18.90 16.31
C PRO A 144 0.73 -19.46 14.90
N GLU A 145 -0.04 -20.47 14.49
CA GLU A 145 0.03 -21.04 13.14
C GLU A 145 -0.43 -20.03 12.09
N GLU A 146 -1.50 -19.30 12.36
CA GLU A 146 -1.99 -18.22 11.50
C GLU A 146 -0.97 -17.08 11.42
N ALA A 147 -0.39 -16.70 12.56
CA ALA A 147 0.66 -15.69 12.60
C ALA A 147 1.86 -16.07 11.70
N LEU A 148 2.33 -17.33 11.77
CA LEU A 148 3.41 -17.83 10.91
C LEU A 148 3.05 -17.79 9.43
N GLN A 149 1.81 -18.12 9.06
CA GLN A 149 1.35 -18.04 7.66
C GLN A 149 1.44 -16.61 7.14
N LEU A 150 0.99 -15.63 7.93
CA LEU A 150 1.07 -14.21 7.58
C LEU A 150 2.52 -13.74 7.42
N LEU A 151 3.43 -14.17 8.32
CA LEU A 151 4.84 -13.79 8.30
C LEU A 151 5.65 -14.47 7.18
N ASN A 152 5.20 -15.59 6.65
CA ASN A 152 5.84 -16.29 5.54
C ASN A 152 5.39 -15.76 4.16
N ALA A 153 4.42 -14.84 4.12
CA ALA A 153 3.99 -14.22 2.87
C ALA A 153 5.10 -13.31 2.28
N PRO A 154 5.19 -13.18 0.95
CA PRO A 154 6.14 -12.26 0.33
C PRO A 154 5.96 -10.83 0.82
N HIS A 155 7.07 -10.13 1.11
CA HIS A 155 7.12 -8.76 1.58
C HIS A 155 8.39 -8.06 1.09
N ASP A 156 8.44 -6.74 1.22
CA ASP A 156 9.63 -5.96 0.87
C ASP A 156 10.76 -6.24 1.88
N ALA A 157 11.99 -6.38 1.38
CA ALA A 157 13.18 -6.65 2.18
C ALA A 157 13.44 -5.61 3.28
N ALA A 158 12.93 -4.40 3.14
CA ALA A 158 12.99 -3.37 4.18
C ALA A 158 12.26 -3.77 5.47
N PHE A 159 11.33 -4.72 5.41
CA PHE A 159 10.58 -5.25 6.55
C PHE A 159 11.17 -6.55 7.13
N ASP A 160 12.18 -7.16 6.48
CA ASP A 160 12.77 -8.45 6.90
C ASP A 160 13.03 -8.50 8.41
N GLY A 161 13.68 -7.46 8.97
CA GLY A 161 14.03 -7.41 10.38
C GLY A 161 12.82 -7.52 11.31
N LEU A 162 11.73 -6.80 10.99
CA LEU A 162 10.49 -6.80 11.78
C LEU A 162 9.73 -8.13 11.64
N TYR A 163 9.69 -8.70 10.43
CA TYR A 163 9.04 -9.98 10.16
C TYR A 163 9.76 -11.12 10.88
N LEU A 164 11.09 -11.13 10.85
CA LEU A 164 11.91 -12.13 11.53
C LEU A 164 11.82 -12.00 13.06
N GLU A 165 11.79 -10.78 13.58
CA GLU A 165 11.61 -10.52 15.01
C GLU A 165 10.27 -11.05 15.51
N LEU A 166 9.15 -10.70 14.84
CA LEU A 166 7.85 -11.20 15.24
C LEU A 166 7.72 -12.73 15.02
N LYS A 167 8.40 -13.29 14.00
CA LYS A 167 8.50 -14.75 13.83
C LYS A 167 9.18 -15.40 15.04
N GLY A 168 10.22 -14.79 15.60
CA GLY A 168 10.82 -15.20 16.84
C GLY A 168 9.81 -15.23 18.01
N ASP A 169 9.02 -14.16 18.16
CA ASP A 169 7.97 -14.09 19.21
C ASP A 169 6.95 -15.21 19.06
N VAL A 170 6.52 -15.50 17.82
CA VAL A 170 5.57 -16.59 17.53
C VAL A 170 6.18 -17.95 17.86
N LEU A 171 7.45 -18.18 17.54
CA LEU A 171 8.15 -19.43 17.85
C LEU A 171 8.34 -19.63 19.37
N VAL A 172 8.57 -18.53 20.10
CA VAL A 172 8.55 -18.56 21.59
C VAL A 172 7.20 -19.02 22.10
N ALA A 173 6.12 -18.46 21.58
CA ALA A 173 4.77 -18.84 21.98
C ALA A 173 4.44 -20.32 21.67
N GLN A 174 5.11 -20.93 20.67
CA GLN A 174 5.04 -22.35 20.37
C GLN A 174 6.01 -23.22 21.20
N GLY A 175 6.85 -22.62 22.06
CA GLY A 175 7.88 -23.35 22.83
C GLY A 175 9.10 -23.77 22.01
N LYS A 176 9.25 -23.28 20.78
CA LYS A 176 10.35 -23.61 19.85
C LYS A 176 11.54 -22.66 20.06
N LEU A 177 12.14 -22.72 21.25
CA LEU A 177 13.11 -21.73 21.72
C LEU A 177 14.37 -21.63 20.84
N ASN A 178 14.90 -22.75 20.34
CA ASN A 178 16.08 -22.73 19.46
C ASN A 178 15.78 -22.04 18.13
N GLU A 179 14.63 -22.37 17.51
CA GLU A 179 14.19 -21.72 16.26
C GLU A 179 13.91 -20.24 16.46
N ALA A 180 13.36 -19.85 17.62
CA ALA A 180 13.12 -18.45 17.97
C ALA A 180 14.44 -17.66 18.07
N ARG A 181 15.46 -18.25 18.72
CA ARG A 181 16.80 -17.65 18.81
C ARG A 181 17.41 -17.44 17.42
N ASP A 182 17.28 -18.44 16.53
CA ASP A 182 17.76 -18.32 15.16
C ASP A 182 17.04 -17.19 14.41
N ALA A 183 15.71 -17.10 14.57
CA ALA A 183 14.93 -16.02 13.95
C ALA A 183 15.36 -14.63 14.46
N TYR A 184 15.60 -14.45 15.77
CA TYR A 184 16.12 -13.18 16.30
C TYR A 184 17.54 -12.88 15.79
N ASN A 185 18.42 -13.88 15.68
CA ASN A 185 19.76 -13.68 15.12
C ASN A 185 19.69 -13.20 13.66
N GLU A 186 18.80 -13.76 12.85
CA GLU A 186 18.59 -13.28 11.47
C GLU A 186 17.97 -11.88 11.45
N ALA A 187 17.02 -11.57 12.35
CA ALA A 187 16.45 -10.22 12.49
C ALA A 187 17.54 -9.18 12.80
N LEU A 188 18.49 -9.53 13.69
CA LEU A 188 19.62 -8.64 14.04
C LEU A 188 20.56 -8.33 12.87
N LYS A 189 20.68 -9.24 11.88
CA LYS A 189 21.45 -8.98 10.65
C LYS A 189 20.77 -7.97 9.73
N LYS A 190 19.45 -7.83 9.85
CA LYS A 190 18.60 -6.98 9.00
C LYS A 190 18.16 -5.69 9.67
N THR A 191 18.48 -5.50 10.95
CA THR A 191 18.03 -4.35 11.75
C THR A 191 19.20 -3.51 12.18
N GLU A 192 19.08 -2.20 12.01
CA GLU A 192 20.07 -1.20 12.46
C GLU A 192 19.45 -0.25 13.51
N GLY A 193 20.30 0.51 14.18
CA GLY A 193 19.89 1.54 15.14
C GLY A 193 19.38 1.00 16.48
N ALA A 194 18.61 1.83 17.18
CA ALA A 194 18.18 1.57 18.55
C ALA A 194 17.27 0.34 18.71
N TYR A 195 16.55 -0.03 17.65
CA TYR A 195 15.64 -1.18 17.69
C TYR A 195 16.37 -2.51 17.86
N ARG A 196 17.66 -2.59 17.46
CA ARG A 196 18.53 -3.75 17.70
C ARG A 196 18.54 -4.21 19.16
N ALA A 197 18.62 -3.27 20.09
CA ALA A 197 18.69 -3.58 21.53
C ALA A 197 17.45 -4.34 22.02
N ILE A 198 16.28 -4.07 21.44
CA ILE A 198 15.05 -4.79 21.77
C ILE A 198 15.14 -6.25 21.29
N ILE A 199 15.62 -6.48 20.07
CA ILE A 199 15.78 -7.82 19.53
C ILE A 199 16.85 -8.61 20.29
N GLU A 200 17.96 -7.96 20.65
CA GLU A 200 19.01 -8.57 21.48
C GLU A 200 18.47 -9.02 22.83
N ALA A 201 17.70 -8.17 23.52
CA ALA A 201 17.07 -8.53 24.77
C ALA A 201 16.09 -9.73 24.65
N LYS A 202 15.29 -9.78 23.56
CA LYS A 202 14.40 -10.90 23.27
C LYS A 202 15.18 -12.20 23.02
N ARG A 203 16.24 -12.15 22.20
CA ARG A 203 17.11 -13.29 21.92
C ARG A 203 17.74 -13.84 23.21
N ASP A 204 18.27 -12.97 24.03
CA ASP A 204 18.98 -13.36 25.27
C ASP A 204 18.02 -13.95 26.29
N ALA A 205 16.78 -13.45 26.36
CA ALA A 205 15.73 -14.03 27.21
C ALA A 205 15.31 -15.46 26.82
N VAL A 206 15.55 -15.87 25.56
CA VAL A 206 15.21 -17.22 25.05
C VAL A 206 16.41 -18.18 25.17
N GLY A 207 17.55 -17.67 25.60
CA GLY A 207 18.86 -18.26 25.37
C GLY A 207 19.57 -18.94 26.52
N GLU A 208 18.98 -19.06 27.68
CA GLU A 208 19.57 -19.83 28.79
C GLU A 208 18.92 -21.21 28.98
#